data_fb809a74c484d628c388c11211799864
#
_entry.id   fb809a74c484d628c388c11211799864
#
_cell.length_a   1.000
_cell.length_b   1.000
_cell.length_c   1.000
_cell.angle_alpha   90.00
_cell.angle_beta   90.00
_cell.angle_gamma   90.00
#
_symmetry.space_group_name_H-M   'P 1'
#
loop_
_entity.id
_entity.type
_entity.pdbx_description
1 polymer ?
#
loop_
_entity_poly.entity_id
_entity_poly.type
_entity_poly.pdbx_seq_one_letter_code
_entity_poly.pdbx_strand_id
1 'polypeptide(L)'
;FAVNFDTTDADGAGWTVDGATDFNTGNLLPKFEEGSHSFNVGLHVPGGLAAGTSHGFSMTIASDSDSSETQTQYFNATVNQCYGLTLSVDKTTDSANPGSSVDYTVTVTNTGNGEDTIDYQTMGAAEWAPTLSESSSTVASGDSAQVVFSLTIPSDASANAQSGTAMVHAYSEACGEDKTDCVYEQSVSVSATANQVYDISVGYYSNETSVVKDTASVQEGMSVQMKFTLTNDGNGNDEVTLSLANAPSWVVLGQSDALVGPGQEPMTLSIDVTAPSSDARGDHTFQVVATSADGTTTSTTEDLTVTVTEKTTDGGGPTTDKVDEDDSPGFGILSAVAALGAVLLLRRRS
;
A
#
# COMPACT_ATOMS: atom_id res chain seq x y z
N PHE A 1 17.58 54.79 51.82
CA PHE A 1 18.40 53.65 51.38
C PHE A 1 18.56 53.73 49.89
N ALA A 2 19.78 53.54 49.41
CA ALA A 2 20.09 53.32 47.99
C ALA A 2 20.01 51.82 47.68
N VAL A 3 19.35 51.48 46.59
CA VAL A 3 19.23 50.12 46.09
C VAL A 3 19.98 50.01 44.78
N ASN A 4 20.93 49.10 44.69
CA ASN A 4 21.77 48.87 43.52
C ASN A 4 21.62 47.41 43.07
N PHE A 5 21.40 47.19 41.76
CA PHE A 5 21.41 45.86 41.17
C PHE A 5 22.72 45.61 40.46
N ASP A 6 23.44 44.60 40.89
CA ASP A 6 24.62 44.10 40.18
C ASP A 6 24.17 43.06 39.13
N THR A 7 24.27 43.47 37.88
CA THR A 7 24.03 42.65 36.70
C THR A 7 25.31 42.34 35.97
N THR A 8 26.47 42.62 36.58
CA THR A 8 27.79 42.54 35.93
C THR A 8 28.31 41.09 35.79
N ASP A 9 27.59 40.12 36.30
CA ASP A 9 27.90 38.73 35.99
C ASP A 9 27.49 38.39 34.54
N ALA A 10 27.88 39.30 33.69
CA ALA A 10 27.53 39.23 32.29
C ALA A 10 28.56 38.42 31.58
N ASP A 11 28.31 37.15 31.46
CA ASP A 11 28.96 36.27 30.48
C ASP A 11 28.65 36.65 29.00
N GLY A 12 28.29 37.89 28.75
CA GLY A 12 27.89 38.36 27.44
C GLY A 12 26.59 37.72 26.89
N ALA A 13 25.85 37.01 27.76
CA ALA A 13 24.61 36.31 27.36
C ALA A 13 23.38 37.22 27.19
N GLY A 14 23.53 38.51 27.46
CA GLY A 14 22.49 39.53 27.20
C GLY A 14 21.32 39.56 28.17
N TRP A 15 21.44 38.96 29.36
CA TRP A 15 20.45 39.12 30.42
C TRP A 15 20.48 40.58 30.91
N THR A 16 19.31 41.19 31.10
CA THR A 16 19.21 42.54 31.60
C THR A 16 18.10 42.63 32.65
N VAL A 17 18.30 43.57 33.60
CA VAL A 17 17.28 43.92 34.57
C VAL A 17 16.50 45.09 34.03
N ASP A 18 15.18 44.93 33.88
CA ASP A 18 14.25 45.98 33.48
C ASP A 18 13.75 46.69 34.74
N GLY A 19 13.86 48.03 34.76
CA GLY A 19 13.42 48.89 35.86
C GLY A 19 14.53 49.82 36.32
N ALA A 20 14.27 50.54 37.39
CA ALA A 20 15.30 51.40 38.01
C ALA A 20 16.38 50.50 38.59
N THR A 21 17.58 50.53 38.00
CA THR A 21 18.76 49.81 38.51
C THR A 21 19.32 50.42 39.79
N ASP A 22 19.08 51.73 39.95
CA ASP A 22 19.46 52.46 41.16
C ASP A 22 18.29 53.38 41.54
N PHE A 23 17.77 53.19 42.72
CA PHE A 23 16.75 54.09 43.25
C PHE A 23 16.89 54.31 44.74
N ASN A 24 16.34 55.38 45.23
CA ASN A 24 16.32 55.72 46.65
C ASN A 24 14.90 55.51 47.20
N THR A 25 14.77 54.69 48.22
CA THR A 25 13.48 54.40 48.87
C THR A 25 12.90 55.58 49.67
N GLY A 26 13.63 56.65 49.78
CA GLY A 26 13.31 57.71 50.76
C GLY A 26 13.53 57.24 52.18
N ASN A 27 13.02 58.06 53.18
CA ASN A 27 13.12 57.66 54.55
C ASN A 27 12.16 56.52 54.89
N LEU A 28 12.66 55.41 55.29
CA LEU A 28 11.89 54.29 55.85
C LEU A 28 11.77 54.49 57.36
N LEU A 29 10.55 54.32 57.87
CA LEU A 29 10.31 54.35 59.31
C LEU A 29 10.91 53.16 60.03
N PRO A 30 11.22 53.26 61.34
CA PRO A 30 11.73 52.14 62.13
C PRO A 30 10.75 50.97 62.13
N LYS A 31 11.29 49.74 62.37
CA LYS A 31 10.61 48.45 62.27
C LYS A 31 9.17 48.36 62.87
N PHE A 32 8.84 49.19 63.83
CA PHE A 32 7.55 49.17 64.53
C PHE A 32 6.54 50.19 63.99
N GLU A 33 6.88 50.96 62.93
CA GLU A 33 6.06 51.99 62.34
C GLU A 33 5.91 51.84 60.83
N GLU A 34 5.58 50.63 60.32
CA GLU A 34 5.34 50.31 58.90
C GLU A 34 6.46 50.79 57.95
N GLY A 35 7.68 50.66 58.34
CA GLY A 35 8.84 51.00 57.52
C GLY A 35 9.20 49.91 56.50
N SER A 36 8.35 49.69 55.52
CA SER A 36 8.60 48.78 54.39
C SER A 36 8.41 49.47 53.06
N HIS A 37 9.18 49.06 52.06
CA HIS A 37 9.07 49.50 50.70
C HIS A 37 9.10 48.28 49.79
N SER A 38 8.06 48.17 48.91
CA SER A 38 7.98 47.06 47.95
C SER A 38 8.18 47.61 46.54
N PHE A 39 8.97 46.91 45.77
CA PHE A 39 9.17 47.24 44.34
C PHE A 39 9.27 45.95 43.54
N ASN A 40 8.96 46.08 42.24
CA ASN A 40 9.06 44.99 41.30
C ASN A 40 10.28 45.20 40.43
N VAL A 41 10.98 44.09 40.16
CA VAL A 41 12.12 44.02 39.23
C VAL A 41 11.71 43.12 38.10
N GLY A 42 11.78 43.58 36.86
CA GLY A 42 11.65 42.79 35.66
C GLY A 42 13.00 42.22 35.26
N LEU A 43 13.00 41.00 34.77
CA LEU A 43 14.18 40.38 34.23
C LEU A 43 13.92 40.05 32.76
N HIS A 44 14.75 40.60 31.88
CA HIS A 44 14.74 40.25 30.47
C HIS A 44 15.66 39.03 30.23
N VAL A 45 15.06 37.95 29.70
CA VAL A 45 15.77 36.73 29.30
C VAL A 45 16.02 36.78 27.80
N PRO A 46 17.29 36.70 27.35
CA PRO A 46 17.58 36.68 25.92
C PRO A 46 16.96 35.47 25.23
N GLY A 47 16.57 35.65 23.96
CA GLY A 47 16.11 34.54 23.14
C GLY A 47 17.25 33.56 22.76
N GLY A 48 16.88 32.29 22.50
CA GLY A 48 17.83 31.27 21.99
C GLY A 48 18.69 30.58 23.09
N LEU A 49 18.40 30.82 24.36
CA LEU A 49 19.08 30.12 25.44
C LEU A 49 18.53 28.70 25.63
N ALA A 50 19.44 27.76 25.92
CA ALA A 50 19.06 26.40 26.25
C ALA A 50 18.29 26.31 27.56
N ALA A 51 17.37 25.35 27.66
CA ALA A 51 16.68 25.01 28.91
C ALA A 51 17.67 24.69 30.00
N GLY A 52 17.38 25.12 31.25
CA GLY A 52 18.25 24.94 32.40
C GLY A 52 19.42 25.96 32.51
N THR A 53 19.62 26.82 31.49
CA THR A 53 20.56 27.93 31.63
C THR A 53 20.17 28.83 32.79
N SER A 54 21.08 29.03 33.74
CA SER A 54 20.84 29.83 34.94
C SER A 54 21.74 31.02 34.97
N HIS A 55 21.21 32.15 35.52
CA HIS A 55 21.97 33.35 35.75
C HIS A 55 21.70 33.91 37.14
N GLY A 56 22.75 34.31 37.85
CA GLY A 56 22.69 34.90 39.21
C GLY A 56 22.72 36.42 39.15
N PHE A 57 21.89 37.04 39.98
CA PHE A 57 21.82 38.49 40.18
C PHE A 57 21.99 38.79 41.64
N SER A 58 22.53 39.97 41.95
CA SER A 58 22.51 40.45 43.31
C SER A 58 21.91 41.84 43.43
N MET A 59 21.28 42.07 44.54
CA MET A 59 20.75 43.37 44.93
C MET A 59 21.40 43.81 46.22
N THR A 60 22.04 44.95 46.21
CA THR A 60 22.65 45.55 47.42
C THR A 60 21.86 46.75 47.83
N ILE A 61 21.48 46.76 49.10
CA ILE A 61 20.81 47.91 49.76
C ILE A 61 21.80 48.53 50.67
N ALA A 62 22.08 49.84 50.53
CA ALA A 62 22.95 50.61 51.36
C ALA A 62 22.20 51.71 52.12
N SER A 63 22.60 51.98 53.33
CA SER A 63 22.08 53.12 54.10
C SER A 63 22.64 54.44 53.57
N ASP A 64 21.82 55.44 53.28
CA ASP A 64 22.28 56.80 52.88
C ASP A 64 23.01 57.53 54.00
N SER A 65 22.74 57.19 55.27
CA SER A 65 23.37 57.81 56.45
C SER A 65 24.68 57.17 56.85
N ASP A 66 24.89 55.89 56.43
CA ASP A 66 26.11 55.15 56.66
C ASP A 66 26.30 54.12 55.55
N SER A 67 27.12 54.43 54.55
CA SER A 67 27.40 53.58 53.40
C SER A 67 28.14 52.30 53.72
N SER A 68 28.61 52.11 54.93
CA SER A 68 29.21 50.86 55.40
C SER A 68 28.15 49.83 55.83
N GLU A 69 26.91 50.29 56.09
CA GLU A 69 25.78 49.45 56.44
C GLU A 69 25.08 48.99 55.14
N THR A 70 25.40 47.78 54.66
CA THR A 70 24.88 47.19 53.45
C THR A 70 24.28 45.83 53.71
N GLN A 71 23.26 45.48 52.90
CA GLN A 71 22.70 44.12 52.81
C GLN A 71 22.64 43.71 51.35
N THR A 72 23.17 42.52 51.04
CA THR A 72 23.10 41.97 49.68
C THR A 72 22.21 40.73 49.67
N GLN A 73 21.31 40.68 48.72
CA GLN A 73 20.44 39.55 48.43
C GLN A 73 20.78 39.00 47.06
N TYR A 74 20.92 37.67 46.98
CA TYR A 74 21.17 36.95 45.72
C TYR A 74 19.89 36.36 45.22
N PHE A 75 19.74 36.42 43.89
CA PHE A 75 18.63 35.82 43.12
C PHE A 75 19.20 34.95 42.00
N ASN A 76 18.47 33.92 41.63
CA ASN A 76 18.84 33.08 40.50
C ASN A 76 17.64 32.93 39.59
N ALA A 77 17.83 33.11 38.28
CA ALA A 77 16.82 32.86 37.25
C ALA A 77 17.27 31.71 36.38
N THR A 78 16.35 30.84 36.01
CA THR A 78 16.61 29.68 35.17
C THR A 78 15.66 29.67 33.98
N VAL A 79 16.19 29.40 32.80
CA VAL A 79 15.40 29.28 31.57
C VAL A 79 14.59 27.99 31.63
N ASN A 80 13.27 28.12 31.52
CA ASN A 80 12.40 26.97 31.43
C ASN A 80 12.53 26.29 30.07
N GLN A 81 12.20 25.00 30.01
CA GLN A 81 12.09 24.28 28.76
C GLN A 81 10.85 24.73 27.99
N CYS A 82 11.04 25.05 26.71
CA CYS A 82 10.01 25.27 25.73
C CYS A 82 10.05 24.10 24.75
N TYR A 83 8.94 23.44 24.56
CA TYR A 83 8.81 22.28 23.69
C TYR A 83 8.32 22.73 22.30
N GLY A 84 8.73 21.97 21.29
CA GLY A 84 8.27 22.18 19.90
C GLY A 84 8.85 21.10 19.01
N LEU A 85 8.07 20.67 18.05
CA LEU A 85 8.52 19.67 17.07
C LEU A 85 7.92 19.92 15.70
N THR A 86 8.60 19.45 14.65
CA THR A 86 8.11 19.39 13.28
C THR A 86 8.31 18.00 12.72
N LEU A 87 7.37 17.55 11.88
CA LEU A 87 7.44 16.30 11.15
C LEU A 87 7.51 16.54 9.66
N SER A 88 8.27 15.69 8.99
CA SER A 88 8.25 15.55 7.53
C SER A 88 8.37 14.09 7.14
N VAL A 89 7.97 13.74 5.93
CA VAL A 89 8.10 12.40 5.35
C VAL A 89 8.73 12.51 3.97
N ASP A 90 9.55 11.52 3.61
CA ASP A 90 10.27 11.49 2.33
C ASP A 90 9.34 11.39 1.10
N LYS A 91 8.24 10.69 1.25
CA LYS A 91 7.19 10.50 0.24
C LYS A 91 5.84 10.29 0.90
N THR A 92 4.76 10.68 0.25
CA THR A 92 3.39 10.54 0.79
C THR A 92 2.62 9.36 0.19
N THR A 93 3.11 8.83 -0.94
CA THR A 93 2.48 7.69 -1.63
C THR A 93 3.55 6.76 -2.18
N ASP A 94 3.24 5.47 -2.21
CA ASP A 94 4.08 4.47 -2.85
C ASP A 94 3.25 3.24 -3.21
N SER A 95 3.85 2.27 -3.93
CA SER A 95 3.19 1.04 -4.32
C SER A 95 4.14 -0.15 -4.30
N ALA A 96 3.59 -1.33 -4.02
CA ALA A 96 4.33 -2.58 -4.10
C ALA A 96 3.37 -3.75 -4.42
N ASN A 97 3.92 -4.94 -4.64
CA ASN A 97 3.12 -6.13 -4.90
C ASN A 97 2.43 -6.63 -3.62
N PRO A 98 1.29 -7.31 -3.72
CA PRO A 98 0.67 -7.98 -2.60
C PRO A 98 1.66 -8.86 -1.81
N GLY A 99 1.56 -8.81 -0.48
CA GLY A 99 2.49 -9.48 0.43
C GLY A 99 3.80 -8.75 0.69
N SER A 100 4.08 -7.64 0.00
CA SER A 100 5.28 -6.81 0.22
C SER A 100 4.98 -5.61 1.10
N SER A 101 6.04 -5.00 1.66
CA SER A 101 5.92 -3.77 2.45
C SER A 101 6.41 -2.55 1.69
N VAL A 102 5.86 -1.40 2.04
CA VAL A 102 6.29 -0.07 1.58
C VAL A 102 6.78 0.71 2.80
N ASP A 103 7.95 1.29 2.70
CA ASP A 103 8.59 2.04 3.77
C ASP A 103 8.58 3.54 3.49
N TYR A 104 8.31 4.33 4.54
CA TYR A 104 8.33 5.78 4.55
C TYR A 104 9.28 6.25 5.64
N THR A 105 10.21 7.14 5.29
CA THR A 105 11.13 7.74 6.26
C THR A 105 10.50 9.00 6.84
N VAL A 106 10.08 8.93 8.09
CA VAL A 106 9.57 10.07 8.85
C VAL A 106 10.73 10.72 9.58
N THR A 107 10.94 12.02 9.36
CA THR A 107 11.93 12.84 10.06
C THR A 107 11.23 13.73 11.06
N VAL A 108 11.59 13.62 12.32
CA VAL A 108 11.16 14.51 13.40
C VAL A 108 12.31 15.45 13.76
N THR A 109 12.01 16.73 13.91
CA THR A 109 12.99 17.74 14.35
C THR A 109 12.48 18.40 15.63
N ASN A 110 13.32 18.42 16.67
CA ASN A 110 13.06 19.14 17.89
C ASN A 110 13.34 20.64 17.70
N THR A 111 12.30 21.47 17.71
CA THR A 111 12.41 22.94 17.59
C THR A 111 12.35 23.65 18.94
N GLY A 112 12.30 22.88 20.04
CA GLY A 112 12.37 23.40 21.41
C GLY A 112 13.78 23.85 21.80
N ASN A 113 13.95 24.34 23.02
CA ASN A 113 15.20 24.83 23.55
C ASN A 113 15.91 23.82 24.47
N GLY A 114 15.40 22.61 24.63
CA GLY A 114 15.99 21.53 25.42
C GLY A 114 15.82 20.19 24.74
N GLU A 115 16.50 19.17 25.26
CA GLU A 115 16.31 17.77 24.82
C GLU A 115 14.86 17.36 25.08
N ASP A 116 14.25 16.63 24.16
CA ASP A 116 12.88 16.14 24.24
C ASP A 116 12.82 14.65 23.86
N THR A 117 12.01 13.88 24.58
CA THR A 117 11.68 12.50 24.21
C THR A 117 10.36 12.52 23.47
N ILE A 118 10.39 12.08 22.21
CA ILE A 118 9.27 12.13 21.29
C ILE A 118 8.74 10.72 21.09
N ASP A 119 7.48 10.49 21.46
CA ASP A 119 6.77 9.23 21.30
C ASP A 119 6.04 9.18 19.95
N TYR A 120 6.02 8.01 19.31
CA TYR A 120 5.38 7.79 18.02
C TYR A 120 4.19 6.86 18.15
N GLN A 121 3.10 7.18 17.43
CA GLN A 121 1.90 6.34 17.31
C GLN A 121 1.44 6.26 15.87
N THR A 122 0.86 5.11 15.49
CA THR A 122 0.26 4.93 14.17
C THR A 122 -1.26 4.97 14.26
N MET A 123 -1.91 5.55 13.25
CA MET A 123 -3.36 5.56 13.11
C MET A 123 -3.77 5.27 11.66
N GLY A 124 -4.94 4.63 11.48
CA GLY A 124 -5.48 4.29 10.17
C GLY A 124 -4.83 3.04 9.55
N ALA A 125 -5.33 2.65 8.39
CA ALA A 125 -4.83 1.55 7.54
C ALA A 125 -4.55 0.22 8.29
N ALA A 126 -5.39 -0.15 9.27
CA ALA A 126 -5.14 -1.32 10.14
C ALA A 126 -4.98 -2.65 9.36
N GLU A 127 -5.70 -2.80 8.24
CA GLU A 127 -5.60 -3.98 7.38
C GLU A 127 -4.25 -4.10 6.65
N TRP A 128 -3.50 -3.00 6.57
CA TRP A 128 -2.17 -2.93 5.98
C TRP A 128 -1.05 -3.01 7.01
N ALA A 129 -1.37 -3.47 8.22
CA ALA A 129 -0.45 -3.75 9.33
C ALA A 129 0.62 -2.66 9.53
N PRO A 130 0.22 -1.41 9.86
CA PRO A 130 1.17 -0.31 10.03
C PRO A 130 2.14 -0.58 11.19
N THR A 131 3.43 -0.38 10.96
CA THR A 131 4.49 -0.59 11.95
C THR A 131 5.47 0.56 11.96
N LEU A 132 6.13 0.78 13.10
CA LEU A 132 7.23 1.73 13.27
C LEU A 132 8.49 0.98 13.66
N SER A 133 9.65 1.45 13.19
CA SER A 133 10.96 0.91 13.59
C SER A 133 11.27 1.17 15.07
N GLU A 134 10.74 2.25 15.63
CA GLU A 134 10.92 2.69 17.00
C GLU A 134 9.60 3.29 17.53
N SER A 135 9.39 3.18 18.84
CA SER A 135 8.23 3.79 19.51
C SER A 135 8.51 5.18 20.05
N SER A 136 9.77 5.55 20.21
CA SER A 136 10.18 6.86 20.70
C SER A 136 11.63 7.17 20.32
N SER A 137 12.00 8.46 20.30
CA SER A 137 13.36 8.95 20.11
C SER A 137 13.64 10.11 21.05
N THR A 138 14.84 10.16 21.64
CA THR A 138 15.32 11.33 22.38
C THR A 138 16.12 12.22 21.45
N VAL A 139 15.71 13.48 21.30
CA VAL A 139 16.23 14.41 20.29
C VAL A 139 16.71 15.69 20.99
N ALA A 140 17.98 16.06 20.82
CA ALA A 140 18.50 17.31 21.36
C ALA A 140 17.87 18.53 20.67
N SER A 141 17.94 19.69 21.32
CA SER A 141 17.44 20.95 20.76
C SER A 141 18.09 21.25 19.40
N GLY A 142 17.27 21.44 18.36
CA GLY A 142 17.68 21.74 16.99
C GLY A 142 18.10 20.52 16.17
N ASP A 143 18.18 19.34 16.76
CA ASP A 143 18.54 18.09 16.07
C ASP A 143 17.29 17.38 15.50
N SER A 144 17.55 16.34 14.71
CA SER A 144 16.52 15.52 14.09
C SER A 144 16.81 14.03 14.30
N ALA A 145 15.73 13.24 14.38
CA ALA A 145 15.75 11.79 14.34
C ALA A 145 14.91 11.27 13.17
N GLN A 146 15.17 10.04 12.74
CA GLN A 146 14.39 9.38 11.69
C GLN A 146 13.79 8.09 12.22
N VAL A 147 12.53 7.86 11.90
CA VAL A 147 11.80 6.62 12.16
C VAL A 147 11.23 6.07 10.85
N VAL A 148 11.35 4.77 10.64
CA VAL A 148 10.75 4.11 9.47
C VAL A 148 9.34 3.69 9.82
N PHE A 149 8.38 4.15 9.01
CA PHE A 149 6.99 3.75 9.04
C PHE A 149 6.72 2.82 7.86
N SER A 150 6.25 1.59 8.12
CA SER A 150 6.02 0.56 7.11
C SER A 150 4.54 0.19 7.04
N LEU A 151 4.04 0.06 5.81
CA LEU A 151 2.74 -0.52 5.50
C LEU A 151 2.95 -1.83 4.74
N THR A 152 2.35 -2.93 5.20
CA THR A 152 2.40 -4.23 4.52
C THR A 152 1.13 -4.42 3.69
N ILE A 153 1.28 -4.57 2.39
CA ILE A 153 0.16 -4.81 1.47
C ILE A 153 -0.38 -6.21 1.73
N PRO A 154 -1.68 -6.39 1.98
CA PRO A 154 -2.27 -7.72 2.15
C PRO A 154 -1.94 -8.63 0.97
N SER A 155 -1.65 -9.90 1.26
CA SER A 155 -1.25 -10.88 0.21
C SER A 155 -2.38 -11.19 -0.78
N ASP A 156 -3.62 -10.92 -0.40
CA ASP A 156 -4.84 -11.09 -1.19
C ASP A 156 -5.38 -9.76 -1.75
N ALA A 157 -4.60 -8.67 -1.66
CA ALA A 157 -5.01 -7.37 -2.15
C ALA A 157 -5.26 -7.40 -3.66
N SER A 158 -6.43 -6.94 -4.07
CA SER A 158 -6.74 -6.74 -5.48
C SER A 158 -5.85 -5.66 -6.10
N ALA A 159 -5.65 -5.74 -7.41
CA ALA A 159 -4.92 -4.72 -8.15
C ALA A 159 -5.50 -3.32 -7.90
N ASN A 160 -4.63 -2.35 -7.65
CA ASN A 160 -4.96 -0.96 -7.33
C ASN A 160 -5.74 -0.76 -6.01
N ALA A 161 -5.82 -1.77 -5.15
CA ALA A 161 -6.33 -1.59 -3.80
C ALA A 161 -5.47 -0.57 -3.05
N GLN A 162 -6.11 0.28 -2.25
CA GLN A 162 -5.45 1.36 -1.51
C GLN A 162 -5.56 1.14 -0.01
N SER A 163 -4.52 1.48 0.73
CA SER A 163 -4.51 1.42 2.19
C SER A 163 -5.51 2.38 2.86
N GLY A 164 -6.00 3.38 2.11
CA GLY A 164 -6.53 4.58 2.71
C GLY A 164 -5.42 5.42 3.36
N THR A 165 -5.80 6.39 4.17
CA THR A 165 -4.85 7.25 4.88
C THR A 165 -4.31 6.53 6.11
N ALA A 166 -2.99 6.36 6.15
CA ALA A 166 -2.24 5.98 7.34
C ALA A 166 -1.51 7.20 7.90
N MET A 167 -1.42 7.33 9.22
CA MET A 167 -0.82 8.49 9.86
C MET A 167 0.21 8.05 10.89
N VAL A 168 1.28 8.84 10.98
CA VAL A 168 2.21 8.80 12.11
C VAL A 168 2.02 10.07 12.90
N HIS A 169 1.73 9.92 14.19
CA HIS A 169 1.68 10.99 15.17
C HIS A 169 2.95 10.97 16.00
N ALA A 170 3.50 12.13 16.26
CA ALA A 170 4.63 12.34 17.16
C ALA A 170 4.21 13.28 18.28
N TYR A 171 4.50 12.89 19.51
CA TYR A 171 4.13 13.61 20.74
C TYR A 171 5.38 13.91 21.55
N SER A 172 5.56 15.16 21.96
CA SER A 172 6.57 15.54 22.95
C SER A 172 6.30 14.89 24.31
N GLU A 173 7.32 14.66 25.12
CA GLU A 173 7.19 14.21 26.53
C GLU A 173 6.35 15.18 27.36
N ALA A 174 6.29 16.46 26.98
CA ALA A 174 5.43 17.46 27.59
C ALA A 174 3.94 17.13 27.55
N CYS A 175 3.51 16.22 26.63
CA CYS A 175 2.13 15.74 26.56
C CYS A 175 1.74 14.80 27.70
N GLY A 176 2.74 14.24 28.43
CA GLY A 176 2.49 13.24 29.46
C GLY A 176 1.87 11.94 28.93
N GLU A 177 1.28 11.14 29.82
CA GLU A 177 0.65 9.86 29.45
C GLU A 177 -0.68 10.06 28.69
N ASP A 178 -1.45 11.09 29.06
CA ASP A 178 -2.67 11.48 28.38
C ASP A 178 -2.34 12.43 27.23
N LYS A 179 -2.34 11.91 26.03
CA LYS A 179 -2.01 12.66 24.79
C LYS A 179 -3.22 13.37 24.18
N THR A 180 -4.37 13.35 24.86
CA THR A 180 -5.58 14.03 24.41
C THR A 180 -5.39 15.54 24.48
N ASP A 181 -5.69 16.24 23.39
CA ASP A 181 -5.56 17.70 23.26
C ASP A 181 -4.13 18.25 23.49
N CYS A 182 -3.11 17.43 23.26
CA CYS A 182 -1.72 17.87 23.38
C CYS A 182 -1.39 18.92 22.31
N VAL A 183 -0.86 20.06 22.73
CA VAL A 183 -0.45 21.16 21.83
C VAL A 183 0.95 20.94 21.20
N TYR A 184 1.71 19.97 21.73
CA TYR A 184 3.04 19.61 21.25
C TYR A 184 3.01 18.28 20.48
N GLU A 185 2.06 18.20 19.55
CA GLU A 185 1.82 17.08 18.64
C GLU A 185 2.01 17.53 17.20
N GLN A 186 2.52 16.63 16.37
CA GLN A 186 2.56 16.75 14.92
C GLN A 186 2.21 15.41 14.28
N SER A 187 1.65 15.47 13.06
CA SER A 187 1.36 14.26 12.32
C SER A 187 1.68 14.38 10.84
N VAL A 188 2.00 13.26 10.21
CA VAL A 188 2.15 13.12 8.75
C VAL A 188 1.27 11.98 8.26
N SER A 189 0.79 12.12 7.01
CA SER A 189 -0.09 11.14 6.39
C SER A 189 0.57 10.54 5.16
N VAL A 190 0.39 9.24 4.98
CA VAL A 190 0.84 8.49 3.81
C VAL A 190 -0.24 7.52 3.34
N SER A 191 -0.08 6.99 2.13
CA SER A 191 -0.93 5.92 1.60
C SER A 191 -0.14 5.01 0.67
N ALA A 192 -0.50 3.73 0.63
CA ALA A 192 0.09 2.74 -0.26
C ALA A 192 -0.96 2.16 -1.21
N THR A 193 -0.49 1.67 -2.36
CA THR A 193 -1.33 1.04 -3.39
C THR A 193 -0.76 -0.34 -3.76
N ALA A 194 -1.63 -1.33 -3.89
CA ALA A 194 -1.25 -2.64 -4.39
C ALA A 194 -1.03 -2.60 -5.91
N ASN A 195 0.14 -3.04 -6.37
CA ASN A 195 0.41 -3.20 -7.79
C ASN A 195 -0.47 -4.32 -8.40
N GLN A 196 -0.74 -4.21 -9.69
CA GLN A 196 -1.25 -5.35 -10.43
C GLN A 196 -0.11 -6.36 -10.65
N VAL A 197 -0.41 -7.62 -10.33
CA VAL A 197 0.43 -8.79 -10.65
C VAL A 197 -0.28 -9.55 -11.74
N TYR A 198 0.43 -9.76 -12.86
CA TYR A 198 -0.05 -10.54 -13.97
C TYR A 198 0.45 -11.96 -13.83
N ASP A 199 -0.47 -12.92 -13.87
CA ASP A 199 -0.17 -14.35 -13.84
C ASP A 199 -1.29 -15.08 -14.59
N ILE A 200 -0.97 -15.62 -15.77
CA ILE A 200 -1.92 -16.31 -16.63
C ILE A 200 -1.41 -17.70 -16.96
N SER A 201 -2.33 -18.61 -17.11
CA SER A 201 -2.02 -19.96 -17.59
C SER A 201 -3.00 -20.40 -18.67
N VAL A 202 -2.47 -21.08 -19.68
CA VAL A 202 -3.26 -21.80 -20.70
C VAL A 202 -3.06 -23.29 -20.55
N GLY A 203 -4.15 -24.03 -20.65
CA GLY A 203 -4.13 -25.47 -20.45
C GLY A 203 -5.06 -26.21 -21.41
N TYR A 204 -4.97 -27.53 -21.39
CA TYR A 204 -5.90 -28.35 -22.11
C TYR A 204 -7.31 -28.29 -21.54
N TYR A 205 -8.28 -28.30 -22.43
CA TYR A 205 -9.66 -28.50 -22.00
C TYR A 205 -9.84 -29.95 -21.55
N SER A 206 -10.38 -30.14 -20.35
CA SER A 206 -10.88 -31.44 -19.89
C SER A 206 -12.41 -31.42 -19.79
N ASN A 207 -13.04 -32.50 -20.27
CA ASN A 207 -14.49 -32.62 -20.13
C ASN A 207 -14.88 -33.07 -18.69
N GLU A 208 -16.17 -33.15 -18.41
CA GLU A 208 -16.72 -33.55 -17.10
C GLU A 208 -16.21 -34.93 -16.61
N THR A 209 -15.66 -35.74 -17.47
CA THR A 209 -15.05 -37.05 -17.14
C THR A 209 -13.53 -36.97 -16.96
N SER A 210 -12.98 -35.77 -16.86
CA SER A 210 -11.54 -35.47 -16.71
C SER A 210 -10.67 -36.04 -17.84
N VAL A 211 -11.23 -36.22 -19.05
CA VAL A 211 -10.46 -36.62 -20.23
C VAL A 211 -9.88 -35.38 -20.89
N VAL A 212 -8.55 -35.28 -20.89
CA VAL A 212 -7.79 -34.24 -21.60
C VAL A 212 -8.05 -34.33 -23.08
N LYS A 213 -8.28 -33.21 -23.75
CA LYS A 213 -8.59 -33.09 -25.17
C LYS A 213 -7.47 -32.29 -25.88
N ASP A 214 -6.30 -32.88 -25.94
CA ASP A 214 -5.11 -32.36 -26.63
C ASP A 214 -5.05 -32.76 -28.11
N THR A 215 -5.89 -33.72 -28.53
CA THR A 215 -5.92 -34.24 -29.89
C THR A 215 -7.30 -34.18 -30.51
N ALA A 216 -7.36 -33.99 -31.82
CA ALA A 216 -8.58 -34.10 -32.63
C ALA A 216 -8.28 -34.81 -33.93
N SER A 217 -9.31 -35.49 -34.51
CA SER A 217 -9.24 -36.09 -35.83
C SER A 217 -10.31 -35.47 -36.72
N VAL A 218 -9.94 -35.16 -37.95
CA VAL A 218 -10.83 -34.57 -38.96
C VAL A 218 -10.55 -35.13 -40.33
N GLN A 219 -11.59 -35.35 -41.17
CA GLN A 219 -11.41 -35.79 -42.55
C GLN A 219 -11.11 -34.58 -43.45
N GLU A 220 -10.42 -34.80 -44.55
CA GLU A 220 -10.20 -33.81 -45.60
C GLU A 220 -11.50 -33.15 -46.02
N GLY A 221 -11.52 -31.81 -46.08
CA GLY A 221 -12.68 -31.00 -46.42
C GLY A 221 -13.74 -30.85 -45.31
N MET A 222 -13.48 -31.39 -44.10
CA MET A 222 -14.39 -31.30 -42.96
C MET A 222 -13.81 -30.36 -41.88
N SER A 223 -14.64 -30.01 -40.91
CA SER A 223 -14.26 -29.15 -39.79
C SER A 223 -14.45 -29.86 -38.47
N VAL A 224 -13.59 -29.52 -37.50
CA VAL A 224 -13.70 -29.92 -36.10
C VAL A 224 -13.35 -28.73 -35.21
N GLN A 225 -13.90 -28.67 -34.01
CA GLN A 225 -13.57 -27.65 -32.99
C GLN A 225 -12.78 -28.29 -31.85
N MET A 226 -11.65 -27.73 -31.53
CA MET A 226 -10.89 -28.01 -30.31
C MET A 226 -11.15 -26.93 -29.27
N LYS A 227 -10.77 -27.22 -28.03
CA LYS A 227 -10.94 -26.29 -26.90
C LYS A 227 -9.69 -26.27 -26.05
N PHE A 228 -9.44 -25.13 -25.45
CA PHE A 228 -8.42 -24.93 -24.43
C PHE A 228 -8.96 -24.09 -23.28
N THR A 229 -8.23 -23.98 -22.19
CA THR A 229 -8.61 -23.18 -21.03
C THR A 229 -7.63 -22.06 -20.83
N LEU A 230 -8.11 -20.92 -20.35
CA LEU A 230 -7.33 -19.77 -19.94
C LEU A 230 -7.71 -19.42 -18.49
N THR A 231 -6.71 -19.30 -17.62
CA THR A 231 -6.87 -18.93 -16.20
C THR A 231 -6.05 -17.68 -15.91
N ASN A 232 -6.56 -16.84 -15.01
CA ASN A 232 -5.86 -15.69 -14.47
C ASN A 232 -5.66 -15.91 -12.96
N ASP A 233 -4.42 -16.19 -12.57
CA ASP A 233 -3.97 -16.40 -11.20
C ASP A 233 -3.38 -15.11 -10.58
N GLY A 234 -3.40 -13.99 -11.33
CA GLY A 234 -3.03 -12.66 -10.87
C GLY A 234 -4.04 -12.04 -9.90
N ASN A 235 -3.85 -10.78 -9.55
CA ASN A 235 -4.70 -10.07 -8.58
C ASN A 235 -5.65 -9.03 -9.21
N GLY A 236 -5.70 -8.91 -10.54
CA GLY A 236 -6.54 -7.96 -11.27
C GLY A 236 -7.03 -8.52 -12.59
N ASN A 237 -8.02 -7.84 -13.19
CA ASN A 237 -8.47 -8.19 -14.54
C ASN A 237 -7.31 -8.07 -15.53
N ASP A 238 -7.23 -9.04 -16.44
CA ASP A 238 -6.22 -9.08 -17.48
C ASP A 238 -6.85 -9.17 -18.87
N GLU A 239 -6.42 -8.31 -19.76
CA GLU A 239 -6.80 -8.32 -21.18
C GLU A 239 -5.73 -9.13 -21.97
N VAL A 240 -6.02 -10.41 -22.14
CA VAL A 240 -5.08 -11.39 -22.69
C VAL A 240 -5.22 -11.45 -24.21
N THR A 241 -4.08 -11.29 -24.90
CA THR A 241 -3.99 -11.52 -26.34
C THR A 241 -3.59 -12.97 -26.62
N LEU A 242 -4.30 -13.62 -27.55
CA LEU A 242 -4.11 -15.01 -27.92
C LEU A 242 -3.56 -15.13 -29.34
N SER A 243 -2.64 -16.06 -29.52
CA SER A 243 -2.07 -16.41 -30.83
C SER A 243 -1.81 -17.90 -30.94
N LEU A 244 -1.60 -18.39 -32.18
CA LEU A 244 -1.19 -19.78 -32.45
C LEU A 244 0.29 -19.81 -32.89
N ALA A 245 1.06 -20.67 -32.28
CA ALA A 245 2.42 -20.98 -32.74
C ALA A 245 2.45 -22.29 -33.54
N ASN A 246 3.17 -22.30 -34.66
CA ASN A 246 3.35 -23.43 -35.55
C ASN A 246 2.05 -23.98 -36.18
N ALA A 247 0.95 -23.24 -36.15
CA ALA A 247 -0.32 -23.67 -36.66
C ALA A 247 -0.39 -23.53 -38.21
N PRO A 248 -0.96 -24.52 -38.92
CA PRO A 248 -1.32 -24.36 -40.32
C PRO A 248 -2.38 -23.26 -40.48
N SER A 249 -2.43 -22.59 -41.62
CA SER A 249 -3.35 -21.47 -41.91
C SER A 249 -4.84 -21.84 -41.83
N TRP A 250 -5.18 -23.12 -41.87
CA TRP A 250 -6.54 -23.63 -41.73
C TRP A 250 -6.95 -23.97 -40.28
N VAL A 251 -6.05 -23.70 -39.31
CA VAL A 251 -6.29 -23.74 -37.87
C VAL A 251 -6.35 -22.29 -37.36
N VAL A 252 -7.47 -21.88 -36.81
CA VAL A 252 -7.69 -20.49 -36.37
C VAL A 252 -8.30 -20.44 -34.97
N LEU A 253 -7.97 -19.40 -34.21
CA LEU A 253 -8.61 -19.15 -32.92
C LEU A 253 -10.06 -18.66 -33.16
N GLY A 254 -10.99 -19.07 -32.30
CA GLY A 254 -12.34 -18.53 -32.28
C GLY A 254 -12.39 -17.06 -31.86
N GLN A 255 -11.40 -16.63 -31.07
CA GLN A 255 -11.17 -15.22 -30.69
C GLN A 255 -9.69 -14.97 -30.42
N SER A 256 -9.22 -13.74 -30.65
CA SER A 256 -7.81 -13.33 -30.46
C SER A 256 -7.56 -12.63 -29.12
N ASP A 257 -8.61 -12.22 -28.41
CA ASP A 257 -8.51 -11.46 -27.19
C ASP A 257 -9.53 -11.96 -26.15
N ALA A 258 -9.17 -11.93 -24.89
CA ALA A 258 -10.03 -12.34 -23.79
C ALA A 258 -9.79 -11.49 -22.56
N LEU A 259 -10.86 -10.99 -21.93
CA LEU A 259 -10.79 -10.34 -20.61
C LEU A 259 -11.05 -11.41 -19.54
N VAL A 260 -10.08 -11.63 -18.66
CA VAL A 260 -10.14 -12.68 -17.64
C VAL A 260 -9.95 -12.06 -16.25
N GLY A 261 -10.95 -12.25 -15.37
CA GLY A 261 -10.88 -11.80 -13.97
C GLY A 261 -9.99 -12.71 -13.11
N PRO A 262 -9.45 -12.18 -12.01
CA PRO A 262 -8.63 -12.95 -11.09
C PRO A 262 -9.46 -14.01 -10.35
N GLY A 263 -8.90 -15.21 -10.15
CA GLY A 263 -9.49 -16.27 -9.35
C GLY A 263 -10.83 -16.81 -9.86
N GLN A 264 -11.19 -16.55 -11.13
CA GLN A 264 -12.37 -17.11 -11.77
C GLN A 264 -12.11 -18.55 -12.24
N GLU A 265 -13.21 -19.31 -12.43
CA GLU A 265 -13.11 -20.61 -13.10
C GLU A 265 -12.46 -20.47 -14.49
N PRO A 266 -11.66 -21.45 -14.92
CA PRO A 266 -10.97 -21.41 -16.20
C PRO A 266 -11.93 -21.10 -17.36
N MET A 267 -11.62 -20.06 -18.13
CA MET A 267 -12.38 -19.69 -19.32
C MET A 267 -12.13 -20.70 -20.43
N THR A 268 -13.18 -21.30 -20.96
CA THR A 268 -13.06 -22.23 -22.09
C THR A 268 -13.14 -21.48 -23.42
N LEU A 269 -12.14 -21.64 -24.26
CA LEU A 269 -12.00 -21.00 -25.57
C LEU A 269 -11.91 -22.04 -26.69
N SER A 270 -12.21 -21.64 -27.93
CA SER A 270 -12.26 -22.55 -29.08
C SER A 270 -11.13 -22.30 -30.07
N ILE A 271 -10.76 -23.38 -30.76
CA ILE A 271 -9.93 -23.39 -31.95
C ILE A 271 -10.73 -24.05 -33.04
N ASP A 272 -10.95 -23.36 -34.15
CA ASP A 272 -11.67 -23.88 -35.31
C ASP A 272 -10.67 -24.44 -36.32
N VAL A 273 -10.87 -25.68 -36.65
CA VAL A 273 -10.03 -26.44 -37.59
C VAL A 273 -10.88 -26.77 -38.80
N THR A 274 -10.45 -26.34 -40.01
CA THR A 274 -11.11 -26.68 -41.29
C THR A 274 -10.06 -27.29 -42.21
N ALA A 275 -10.02 -28.60 -42.23
CA ALA A 275 -9.02 -29.31 -43.02
C ALA A 275 -9.21 -29.05 -44.53
N PRO A 276 -8.15 -28.78 -45.30
CA PRO A 276 -8.22 -28.67 -46.75
C PRO A 276 -8.76 -29.96 -47.39
N SER A 277 -9.30 -29.85 -48.58
CA SER A 277 -9.84 -31.00 -49.32
C SER A 277 -8.81 -31.93 -49.92
N SER A 278 -7.52 -31.55 -49.88
CA SER A 278 -6.36 -32.33 -50.32
C SER A 278 -5.08 -31.85 -49.64
N ASP A 279 -4.04 -32.69 -49.68
CA ASP A 279 -2.66 -32.33 -49.29
C ASP A 279 -2.41 -31.96 -47.82
N ALA A 280 -3.35 -32.30 -46.92
CA ALA A 280 -3.20 -32.01 -45.49
C ALA A 280 -3.19 -33.28 -44.61
N ARG A 281 -3.07 -34.47 -45.17
CA ARG A 281 -3.09 -35.74 -44.41
C ARG A 281 -1.91 -35.85 -43.46
N GLY A 282 -2.15 -36.40 -42.28
CA GLY A 282 -1.17 -36.64 -41.24
C GLY A 282 -1.43 -35.79 -40.00
N ASP A 283 -0.44 -35.81 -39.12
CA ASP A 283 -0.49 -35.10 -37.84
C ASP A 283 0.10 -33.69 -37.98
N HIS A 284 -0.65 -32.72 -37.48
CA HIS A 284 -0.24 -31.32 -37.41
C HIS A 284 -0.26 -30.87 -35.95
N THR A 285 0.90 -30.45 -35.43
CA THR A 285 1.06 -29.98 -34.05
C THR A 285 1.19 -28.47 -34.03
N PHE A 286 0.58 -27.85 -33.04
CA PHE A 286 0.61 -26.39 -32.81
C PHE A 286 0.38 -26.11 -31.33
N GLN A 287 0.60 -24.85 -30.92
CA GLN A 287 0.42 -24.39 -29.55
C GLN A 287 -0.42 -23.13 -29.52
N VAL A 288 -1.14 -22.92 -28.42
CA VAL A 288 -1.77 -21.63 -28.08
C VAL A 288 -0.80 -20.86 -27.21
N VAL A 289 -0.57 -19.60 -27.56
CA VAL A 289 0.22 -18.64 -26.78
C VAL A 289 -0.72 -17.55 -26.30
N ALA A 290 -0.75 -17.35 -25.00
CA ALA A 290 -1.44 -16.23 -24.35
C ALA A 290 -0.41 -15.22 -23.87
N THR A 291 -0.70 -13.94 -24.06
CA THR A 291 0.13 -12.80 -23.60
C THR A 291 -0.73 -11.85 -22.82
N SER A 292 -0.32 -11.55 -21.61
CA SER A 292 -0.96 -10.63 -20.67
C SER A 292 -0.92 -9.17 -21.17
N ALA A 293 -1.73 -8.32 -20.61
CA ALA A 293 -1.77 -6.89 -20.96
C ALA A 293 -0.45 -6.15 -20.68
N ASP A 294 0.41 -6.67 -19.79
CA ASP A 294 1.75 -6.13 -19.54
C ASP A 294 2.74 -6.36 -20.70
N GLY A 295 2.35 -7.19 -21.69
CA GLY A 295 3.18 -7.55 -22.86
C GLY A 295 4.38 -8.45 -22.56
N THR A 296 4.59 -8.86 -21.32
CA THR A 296 5.75 -9.64 -20.88
C THR A 296 5.39 -10.98 -20.26
N THR A 297 4.27 -11.06 -19.55
CA THR A 297 3.77 -12.30 -18.97
C THR A 297 3.11 -13.13 -20.07
N THR A 298 3.67 -14.33 -20.32
CA THR A 298 3.17 -15.21 -21.37
C THR A 298 3.00 -16.63 -20.84
N SER A 299 2.01 -17.34 -21.38
CA SER A 299 1.80 -18.76 -21.14
C SER A 299 1.56 -19.48 -22.46
N THR A 300 2.03 -20.71 -22.59
CA THR A 300 1.90 -21.50 -23.81
C THR A 300 1.42 -22.90 -23.45
N THR A 301 0.45 -23.44 -24.22
CA THR A 301 0.03 -24.84 -24.07
C THR A 301 1.20 -25.78 -24.45
N GLU A 302 1.15 -27.01 -23.98
CA GLU A 302 1.85 -28.07 -24.62
C GLU A 302 1.27 -28.30 -26.04
N ASP A 303 1.84 -29.23 -26.78
CA ASP A 303 1.45 -29.51 -28.19
C ASP A 303 0.00 -29.98 -28.29
N LEU A 304 -0.79 -29.27 -29.09
CA LEU A 304 -2.09 -29.71 -29.56
C LEU A 304 -1.93 -30.40 -30.92
N THR A 305 -2.60 -31.50 -31.13
CA THR A 305 -2.45 -32.27 -32.37
C THR A 305 -3.77 -32.44 -33.10
N VAL A 306 -3.76 -32.14 -34.41
CA VAL A 306 -4.86 -32.46 -35.32
C VAL A 306 -4.38 -33.51 -36.33
N THR A 307 -5.05 -34.65 -36.35
CA THR A 307 -4.82 -35.69 -37.34
C THR A 307 -5.82 -35.56 -38.49
N VAL A 308 -5.35 -35.23 -39.68
CA VAL A 308 -6.18 -35.18 -40.89
C VAL A 308 -6.16 -36.54 -41.57
N THR A 309 -7.37 -37.10 -41.74
CA THR A 309 -7.56 -38.41 -42.37
C THR A 309 -8.18 -38.28 -43.77
N GLU A 310 -8.05 -39.33 -44.56
CA GLU A 310 -8.66 -39.39 -45.90
C GLU A 310 -10.18 -39.23 -45.82
N LYS A 311 -10.74 -38.48 -46.78
CA LYS A 311 -12.20 -38.40 -46.92
C LYS A 311 -12.70 -39.78 -47.34
N THR A 312 -13.53 -40.41 -46.52
CA THR A 312 -14.24 -41.64 -46.93
C THR A 312 -15.28 -41.25 -47.96
N THR A 313 -15.00 -41.55 -49.23
CA THR A 313 -16.04 -41.59 -50.25
C THR A 313 -16.87 -42.80 -49.92
N ASP A 314 -18.10 -42.60 -49.48
CA ASP A 314 -19.11 -43.65 -49.42
C ASP A 314 -19.34 -44.11 -50.86
N GLY A 315 -18.63 -45.16 -51.27
CA GLY A 315 -18.73 -45.81 -52.57
C GLY A 315 -19.98 -46.68 -52.65
N GLY A 316 -21.12 -46.03 -52.49
CA GLY A 316 -22.43 -46.62 -52.84
C GLY A 316 -22.77 -46.44 -54.30
N GLY A 317 -21.98 -47.04 -55.17
CA GLY A 317 -22.46 -47.30 -56.53
C GLY A 317 -23.32 -48.56 -56.54
N PRO A 318 -24.48 -48.59 -57.19
CA PRO A 318 -25.24 -49.81 -57.26
C PRO A 318 -24.52 -50.82 -58.19
N THR A 319 -23.99 -51.87 -57.63
CA THR A 319 -23.67 -53.09 -58.40
C THR A 319 -25.01 -53.64 -58.87
N THR A 320 -25.28 -53.44 -60.15
CA THR A 320 -26.24 -54.25 -60.85
C THR A 320 -25.73 -55.70 -60.92
N ASP A 321 -26.11 -56.50 -59.97
CA ASP A 321 -26.06 -57.93 -60.14
C ASP A 321 -27.49 -58.51 -60.24
N LYS A 322 -27.60 -59.47 -61.14
CA LYS A 322 -28.81 -60.03 -61.66
C LYS A 322 -29.70 -60.64 -60.59
N VAL A 323 -30.98 -60.45 -60.86
CA VAL A 323 -32.10 -61.17 -60.28
C VAL A 323 -31.92 -62.67 -60.37
N ASP A 324 -32.00 -63.37 -59.25
CA ASP A 324 -32.62 -64.70 -59.11
C ASP A 324 -33.73 -64.55 -58.05
N GLU A 325 -34.91 -64.88 -58.55
CA GLU A 325 -36.14 -65.00 -57.76
C GLU A 325 -35.99 -66.19 -56.82
N ASP A 326 -36.16 -66.05 -55.51
CA ASP A 326 -37.19 -66.75 -54.77
C ASP A 326 -37.20 -66.42 -53.28
N ASP A 327 -38.46 -66.31 -52.76
CA ASP A 327 -38.94 -66.39 -51.41
C ASP A 327 -38.79 -65.16 -50.43
N SER A 328 -39.89 -64.51 -50.32
CA SER A 328 -40.45 -63.66 -49.26
C SER A 328 -40.74 -64.45 -47.96
N PRO A 329 -41.18 -63.85 -46.82
CA PRO A 329 -41.10 -62.48 -46.36
C PRO A 329 -40.74 -62.35 -44.85
N GLY A 330 -40.54 -61.20 -44.41
CA GLY A 330 -40.63 -60.95 -42.96
C GLY A 330 -40.12 -59.59 -42.45
N PHE A 331 -40.96 -58.64 -42.46
CA PHE A 331 -41.18 -57.53 -41.45
C PHE A 331 -39.94 -57.15 -40.57
N GLY A 332 -39.64 -55.91 -40.30
CA GLY A 332 -40.32 -54.67 -40.33
C GLY A 332 -39.46 -53.59 -39.68
N ILE A 333 -39.47 -52.52 -40.25
CA ILE A 333 -39.66 -51.11 -39.83
C ILE A 333 -39.59 -50.88 -38.31
N LEU A 334 -38.78 -49.97 -37.89
CA LEU A 334 -39.27 -48.62 -37.51
C LEU A 334 -38.15 -47.71 -37.00
N SER A 335 -37.88 -46.70 -37.73
CA SER A 335 -37.36 -45.43 -37.27
C SER A 335 -38.30 -44.84 -36.16
N ALA A 336 -37.69 -44.28 -35.15
CA ALA A 336 -38.37 -43.28 -34.33
C ALA A 336 -37.39 -42.18 -33.89
N VAL A 337 -37.57 -41.06 -34.53
CA VAL A 337 -37.21 -39.73 -34.06
C VAL A 337 -38.10 -39.42 -32.88
N ALA A 338 -37.56 -38.97 -31.79
CA ALA A 338 -38.29 -38.19 -30.82
C ALA A 338 -37.41 -37.11 -30.24
N ALA A 339 -37.70 -35.95 -30.69
CA ALA A 339 -37.32 -34.69 -30.06
C ALA A 339 -38.21 -34.42 -28.82
N LEU A 340 -37.76 -33.46 -28.02
CA LEU A 340 -38.49 -32.64 -27.06
C LEU A 340 -38.60 -33.12 -25.61
N GLY A 341 -38.17 -32.20 -24.75
CA GLY A 341 -38.71 -32.07 -23.43
C GLY A 341 -37.91 -31.19 -22.49
N ALA A 342 -38.01 -29.87 -22.71
CA ALA A 342 -37.69 -28.90 -21.67
C ALA A 342 -38.64 -29.09 -20.48
N VAL A 343 -38.15 -29.18 -19.28
CA VAL A 343 -38.89 -28.83 -18.08
C VAL A 343 -38.05 -27.97 -17.14
N LEU A 344 -38.44 -26.74 -17.11
CA LEU A 344 -38.21 -25.78 -16.03
C LEU A 344 -38.87 -26.29 -14.78
N LEU A 345 -38.20 -26.29 -13.65
CA LEU A 345 -38.87 -26.14 -12.35
C LEU A 345 -37.99 -25.41 -11.33
N LEU A 346 -38.39 -24.19 -11.11
CA LEU A 346 -38.12 -23.38 -9.91
C LEU A 346 -38.55 -24.10 -8.63
N ARG A 347 -37.74 -23.98 -7.57
CA ARG A 347 -38.20 -23.77 -6.18
C ARG A 347 -37.02 -23.38 -5.31
N ARG A 348 -36.96 -22.27 -4.89
CA ARG A 348 -37.23 -21.33 -3.78
C ARG A 348 -37.42 -22.00 -2.40
N ARG A 349 -36.69 -21.41 -1.41
CA ARG A 349 -36.80 -21.47 0.07
C ARG A 349 -35.82 -22.48 0.72
N SER A 350 -35.05 -22.03 1.68
CA SER A 350 -35.28 -21.06 2.79
C SER A 350 -33.96 -20.41 3.17
#